data_60afd1885f540a0dd570439899e907cb
#
_entry.id   60afd1885f540a0dd570439899e907cb
#
_cell.length_a   1.000
_cell.length_b   1.000
_cell.length_c   1.000
_cell.angle_alpha   90.00
_cell.angle_beta   90.00
_cell.angle_gamma   90.00
#
_symmetry.space_group_name_H-M   'P 1'
#
loop_
_entity.id
_entity.type
_entity.pdbx_description
1 polymer ?
#
loop_
_entity_poly.entity_id
_entity_poly.type
_entity_poly.pdbx_seq_one_letter_code
_entity_poly.pdbx_strand_id
1 'polypeptide(L)'
;LIDRPLRPGFVKGLRNEVQVVETILTIDPDDAYDVLAINAASMSTQIAGLPFTGPIGGTRLALIDGQWVAFPRWSELERSVFNIVVAGRIVTKEDGSEDVAIMMVEAGGGKNEWELIQAGATAPTEDVVADGLEAAKPFIKALCEAQLKVAEKASKETAEFPLFLDYTDEEYAAVEEYAAEKVAQALLTEGKLARDQAVDAVKEEMLGALTERFPESEKALKAAFRSLEKATIRNRTLREEI
;
A
#
# COMPACT_ATOMS: atom_id res chain seq x y z
N LEU A 1 -5.59 10.23 2.60
CA LEU A 1 -5.55 9.64 1.25
C LEU A 1 -4.16 9.75 0.61
N ILE A 2 -3.51 10.93 0.58
CA ILE A 2 -2.25 11.16 -0.13
C ILE A 2 -1.08 10.39 0.47
N ASP A 3 -0.85 10.49 1.77
CA ASP A 3 0.31 9.89 2.45
C ASP A 3 0.36 8.36 2.34
N ARG A 4 -0.77 7.68 2.46
CA ARG A 4 -0.84 6.21 2.48
C ARG A 4 -0.27 5.55 1.20
N PRO A 5 -0.62 5.98 -0.02
CA PRO A 5 -0.01 5.43 -1.22
C PRO A 5 1.36 6.04 -1.52
N LEU A 6 1.63 7.29 -1.11
CA LEU A 6 2.87 7.97 -1.47
C LEU A 6 4.07 7.48 -0.66
N ARG A 7 3.91 7.33 0.65
CA ARG A 7 4.99 6.96 1.58
C ARG A 7 5.73 5.66 1.19
N PRO A 8 5.04 4.56 0.81
CA PRO A 8 5.73 3.35 0.38
C PRO A 8 6.48 3.47 -0.96
N GLY A 9 6.27 4.55 -1.71
CA GLY A 9 6.99 4.83 -2.94
C GLY A 9 8.40 5.37 -2.75
N PHE A 10 8.76 5.83 -1.53
CA PHE A 10 10.13 6.27 -1.24
C PHE A 10 11.05 5.09 -0.93
N VAL A 11 12.34 5.26 -1.24
CA VAL A 11 13.34 4.23 -0.96
C VAL A 11 13.42 3.90 0.52
N LYS A 12 13.60 2.62 0.82
CA LYS A 12 13.72 2.13 2.20
C LYS A 12 14.96 2.74 2.87
N GLY A 13 14.81 3.22 4.08
CA GLY A 13 15.90 3.83 4.85
C GLY A 13 16.02 5.35 4.70
N LEU A 14 15.24 5.99 3.84
CA LEU A 14 15.14 7.44 3.79
C LEU A 14 14.60 7.97 5.13
N ARG A 15 15.35 8.86 5.79
CA ARG A 15 14.97 9.47 7.08
C ARG A 15 14.78 10.99 6.97
N ASN A 16 15.04 11.55 5.79
CA ASN A 16 14.77 12.96 5.52
C ASN A 16 13.28 13.23 5.67
N GLU A 17 12.95 14.41 6.21
CA GLU A 17 11.58 14.91 6.20
C GLU A 17 11.16 15.20 4.75
N VAL A 18 9.98 14.71 4.37
CA VAL A 18 9.34 15.01 3.08
C VAL A 18 8.01 15.68 3.36
N GLN A 19 7.86 16.91 2.89
CA GLN A 19 6.62 17.67 2.99
C GLN A 19 6.00 17.81 1.60
N VAL A 20 4.73 17.44 1.49
CA VAL A 20 3.90 17.65 0.29
C VAL A 20 2.78 18.63 0.66
N VAL A 21 2.67 19.71 -0.10
CA VAL A 21 1.65 20.75 0.12
C VAL A 21 0.80 20.86 -1.14
N GLU A 22 -0.49 20.63 -1.00
CA GLU A 22 -1.46 20.77 -2.06
C GLU A 22 -2.23 22.09 -1.91
N THR A 23 -2.19 22.92 -2.96
CA THR A 23 -2.94 24.18 -2.99
C THR A 23 -4.08 24.06 -3.99
N ILE A 24 -5.31 24.18 -3.51
CA ILE A 24 -6.50 24.16 -4.37
C ILE A 24 -6.75 25.58 -4.87
N LEU A 25 -6.63 25.78 -6.17
CA LEU A 25 -6.82 27.07 -6.81
C LEU A 25 -8.26 27.33 -7.26
N THR A 26 -8.96 26.28 -7.67
CA THR A 26 -10.32 26.34 -8.18
C THR A 26 -11.07 25.07 -7.81
N ILE A 27 -12.34 25.18 -7.47
CA ILE A 27 -13.20 24.05 -7.12
C ILE A 27 -14.47 24.12 -7.97
N ASP A 28 -14.85 23.00 -8.58
CA ASP A 28 -16.22 22.72 -8.94
C ASP A 28 -16.88 21.98 -7.75
N PRO A 29 -17.98 22.48 -7.18
CA PRO A 29 -18.59 21.85 -6.00
C PRO A 29 -19.10 20.43 -6.24
N ASP A 30 -19.33 20.02 -7.47
CA ASP A 30 -19.80 18.68 -7.82
C ASP A 30 -18.67 17.70 -8.17
N ASP A 31 -17.47 18.18 -8.47
CA ASP A 31 -16.34 17.31 -8.82
C ASP A 31 -15.56 16.86 -7.57
N ALA A 32 -15.28 15.53 -7.48
CA ALA A 32 -14.47 14.96 -6.43
C ALA A 32 -12.98 15.25 -6.70
N TYR A 33 -12.35 16.11 -5.91
CA TYR A 33 -10.95 16.53 -6.08
C TYR A 33 -9.93 15.75 -5.24
N ASP A 34 -10.35 14.85 -4.38
CA ASP A 34 -9.48 14.10 -3.47
C ASP A 34 -8.51 13.17 -4.21
N VAL A 35 -8.98 12.46 -5.25
CA VAL A 35 -8.10 11.64 -6.10
C VAL A 35 -7.22 12.48 -7.00
N LEU A 36 -7.67 13.67 -7.39
CA LEU A 36 -6.84 14.61 -8.13
C LEU A 36 -5.62 15.05 -7.28
N ALA A 37 -5.82 15.28 -5.98
CA ALA A 37 -4.74 15.59 -5.05
C ALA A 37 -3.72 14.44 -4.94
N ILE A 38 -4.15 13.17 -4.94
CA ILE A 38 -3.23 12.02 -4.97
C ILE A 38 -2.34 12.08 -6.22
N ASN A 39 -2.93 12.32 -7.38
CA ASN A 39 -2.21 12.37 -8.66
C ASN A 39 -1.27 13.59 -8.74
N ALA A 40 -1.69 14.75 -8.24
CA ALA A 40 -0.87 15.96 -8.17
C ALA A 40 0.34 15.76 -7.23
N ALA A 41 0.12 15.19 -6.04
CA ALA A 41 1.18 14.85 -5.10
C ALA A 41 2.19 13.87 -5.70
N SER A 42 1.72 12.82 -6.37
CA SER A 42 2.58 11.87 -7.07
C SER A 42 3.40 12.55 -8.16
N MET A 43 2.76 13.37 -9.00
CA MET A 43 3.44 14.08 -10.08
C MET A 43 4.51 15.03 -9.56
N SER A 44 4.18 15.84 -8.55
CA SER A 44 5.14 16.79 -7.96
C SER A 44 6.33 16.08 -7.34
N THR A 45 6.11 14.96 -6.65
CA THR A 45 7.16 14.11 -6.07
C THR A 45 8.05 13.51 -7.16
N GLN A 46 7.44 13.00 -8.24
CA GLN A 46 8.15 12.40 -9.36
C GLN A 46 9.12 13.38 -10.05
N ILE A 47 8.71 14.63 -10.24
CA ILE A 47 9.54 15.63 -10.93
C ILE A 47 10.50 16.37 -9.99
N ALA A 48 10.36 16.24 -8.67
CA ALA A 48 11.17 16.97 -7.70
C ALA A 48 12.61 16.46 -7.55
N GLY A 49 12.96 15.31 -8.14
CA GLY A 49 14.27 14.68 -7.98
C GLY A 49 14.45 13.99 -6.63
N LEU A 50 13.37 13.51 -6.05
CA LEU A 50 13.39 12.71 -4.82
C LEU A 50 13.61 11.22 -5.12
N PRO A 51 14.14 10.42 -4.18
CA PRO A 51 14.32 8.98 -4.34
C PRO A 51 12.96 8.26 -4.21
N PHE A 52 12.14 8.38 -5.25
CA PHE A 52 10.75 7.96 -5.32
C PHE A 52 10.54 6.98 -6.48
N THR A 53 9.95 5.83 -6.20
CA THR A 53 9.70 4.73 -7.16
C THR A 53 8.29 4.78 -7.77
N GLY A 54 7.72 5.99 -7.88
CA GLY A 54 6.43 6.19 -8.56
C GLY A 54 6.55 6.16 -10.09
N PRO A 55 5.56 6.66 -10.81
CA PRO A 55 4.41 7.41 -10.28
C PRO A 55 3.33 6.53 -9.65
N ILE A 56 2.45 7.19 -8.90
CA ILE A 56 1.26 6.59 -8.31
C ILE A 56 0.03 7.22 -8.95
N GLY A 57 -0.88 6.39 -9.42
CA GLY A 57 -2.20 6.83 -9.90
C GLY A 57 -3.26 6.58 -8.84
N GLY A 58 -4.17 7.52 -8.66
CA GLY A 58 -5.33 7.40 -7.77
C GLY A 58 -6.64 7.62 -8.52
N THR A 59 -7.63 6.77 -8.28
CA THR A 59 -8.97 6.88 -8.86
C THR A 59 -10.04 6.63 -7.81
N ARG A 60 -11.22 7.22 -8.00
CA ARG A 60 -12.44 6.88 -7.26
C ARG A 60 -13.39 6.15 -8.19
N LEU A 61 -13.97 5.05 -7.71
CA LEU A 61 -15.05 4.34 -8.37
C LEU A 61 -16.27 4.28 -7.46
N ALA A 62 -17.45 4.30 -8.03
CA ALA A 62 -18.71 4.12 -7.32
C ALA A 62 -19.55 3.03 -7.98
N LEU A 63 -20.17 2.20 -7.16
CA LEU A 63 -21.11 1.18 -7.60
C LEU A 63 -22.49 1.82 -7.74
N ILE A 64 -22.89 2.11 -8.98
CA ILE A 64 -24.14 2.79 -9.33
C ILE A 64 -24.89 1.92 -10.33
N ASP A 65 -26.13 1.59 -10.02
CA ASP A 65 -27.02 0.76 -10.87
C ASP A 65 -26.34 -0.58 -11.30
N GLY A 66 -25.56 -1.18 -10.38
CA GLY A 66 -24.83 -2.44 -10.60
C GLY A 66 -23.56 -2.33 -11.44
N GLN A 67 -23.09 -1.12 -11.76
CA GLN A 67 -21.88 -0.87 -12.54
C GLN A 67 -20.87 -0.02 -11.78
N TRP A 68 -19.58 -0.27 -12.00
CA TRP A 68 -18.50 0.55 -11.48
C TRP A 68 -18.26 1.76 -12.38
N VAL A 69 -18.58 2.95 -11.86
CA VAL A 69 -18.41 4.25 -12.52
C VAL A 69 -17.16 4.92 -11.98
N ALA A 70 -16.18 5.21 -12.86
CA ALA A 70 -14.94 5.89 -12.46
C ALA A 70 -15.13 7.42 -12.45
N PHE A 71 -14.46 8.09 -11.51
CA PHE A 71 -14.49 9.54 -11.29
C PHE A 71 -15.92 10.09 -11.15
N PRO A 72 -16.77 9.47 -10.30
CA PRO A 72 -18.13 9.93 -10.11
C PRO A 72 -18.13 11.34 -9.51
N ARG A 73 -19.14 12.12 -9.89
CA ARG A 73 -19.45 13.40 -9.24
C ARG A 73 -20.08 13.19 -7.87
N TRP A 74 -20.03 14.20 -7.01
CA TRP A 74 -20.70 14.12 -5.71
C TRP A 74 -22.20 13.87 -5.82
N SER A 75 -22.86 14.49 -6.80
CA SER A 75 -24.29 14.26 -7.12
C SER A 75 -24.56 12.80 -7.56
N GLU A 76 -23.63 12.14 -8.24
CA GLU A 76 -23.76 10.74 -8.63
C GLU A 76 -23.54 9.79 -7.45
N LEU A 77 -22.65 10.16 -6.49
CA LEU A 77 -22.39 9.37 -5.29
C LEU A 77 -23.63 9.22 -4.39
N GLU A 78 -24.62 10.11 -4.47
CA GLU A 78 -25.90 9.96 -3.75
C GLU A 78 -26.68 8.71 -4.19
N ARG A 79 -26.44 8.22 -5.40
CA ARG A 79 -27.06 7.01 -5.97
C ARG A 79 -26.16 5.77 -5.83
N SER A 80 -24.97 5.92 -5.27
CA SER A 80 -24.06 4.81 -5.12
C SER A 80 -24.40 3.95 -3.91
N VAL A 81 -24.36 2.64 -4.09
CA VAL A 81 -24.41 1.67 -2.98
C VAL A 81 -23.10 1.66 -2.23
N PHE A 82 -21.99 1.71 -2.97
CA PHE A 82 -20.64 1.58 -2.41
C PHE A 82 -19.67 2.43 -3.24
N ASN A 83 -18.62 2.95 -2.61
CA ASN A 83 -17.56 3.64 -3.33
C ASN A 83 -16.19 3.28 -2.80
N ILE A 84 -15.20 3.29 -3.68
CA ILE A 84 -13.81 2.99 -3.37
C ILE A 84 -12.88 4.03 -3.97
N VAL A 85 -11.88 4.44 -3.20
CA VAL A 85 -10.69 5.12 -3.71
C VAL A 85 -9.57 4.10 -3.77
N VAL A 86 -8.99 3.94 -4.94
CA VAL A 86 -7.90 2.99 -5.19
C VAL A 86 -6.68 3.75 -5.70
N ALA A 87 -5.53 3.50 -5.10
CA ALA A 87 -4.26 4.01 -5.59
C ALA A 87 -3.26 2.88 -5.80
N GLY A 88 -2.48 2.98 -6.87
CA GLY A 88 -1.52 1.97 -7.25
C GLY A 88 -0.44 2.50 -8.19
N ARG A 89 0.44 1.62 -8.59
CA ARG A 89 1.52 1.90 -9.56
C ARG A 89 1.66 0.76 -10.57
N ILE A 90 2.24 1.07 -11.72
CA ILE A 90 2.61 0.04 -12.70
C ILE A 90 3.76 -0.80 -12.14
N VAL A 91 3.66 -2.10 -12.30
CA VAL A 91 4.70 -3.08 -11.96
C VAL A 91 4.90 -4.03 -13.14
N THR A 92 6.13 -4.52 -13.30
CA THR A 92 6.43 -5.58 -14.25
C THR A 92 6.40 -6.92 -13.52
N LYS A 93 5.59 -7.86 -14.03
CA LYS A 93 5.52 -9.23 -13.52
C LYS A 93 6.73 -10.06 -13.94
N GLU A 94 6.89 -11.24 -13.36
CA GLU A 94 7.97 -12.17 -13.67
C GLU A 94 7.97 -12.60 -15.15
N ASP A 95 6.80 -12.66 -15.79
CA ASP A 95 6.63 -12.97 -17.22
C ASP A 95 6.91 -11.78 -18.17
N GLY A 96 7.31 -10.64 -17.63
CA GLY A 96 7.57 -9.41 -18.35
C GLY A 96 6.34 -8.58 -18.70
N SER A 97 5.13 -9.03 -18.37
CA SER A 97 3.91 -8.26 -18.56
C SER A 97 3.77 -7.14 -17.53
N GLU A 98 3.07 -6.07 -17.89
CA GLU A 98 2.73 -4.99 -16.96
C GLU A 98 1.39 -5.26 -16.29
N ASP A 99 1.33 -4.92 -15.00
CA ASP A 99 0.09 -4.89 -14.22
C ASP A 99 0.11 -3.67 -13.30
N VAL A 100 -0.99 -3.44 -12.60
CA VAL A 100 -1.09 -2.42 -11.55
C VAL A 100 -1.08 -3.09 -10.19
N ALA A 101 -0.05 -2.79 -9.40
CA ALA A 101 -0.03 -3.15 -7.99
C ALA A 101 -0.85 -2.13 -7.20
N ILE A 102 -1.94 -2.58 -6.59
CA ILE A 102 -2.75 -1.76 -5.70
C ILE A 102 -2.00 -1.55 -4.40
N MET A 103 -1.83 -0.29 -4.01
CA MET A 103 -1.06 0.12 -2.83
C MET A 103 -1.94 0.66 -1.70
N MET A 104 -3.12 1.19 -2.03
CA MET A 104 -4.04 1.76 -1.06
C MET A 104 -5.47 1.58 -1.55
N VAL A 105 -6.33 1.20 -0.62
CA VAL A 105 -7.78 1.19 -0.80
C VAL A 105 -8.42 1.95 0.37
N GLU A 106 -9.35 2.82 0.04
CA GLU A 106 -10.25 3.48 0.98
C GLU A 106 -11.68 3.24 0.49
N ALA A 107 -12.50 2.58 1.28
CA ALA A 107 -13.81 2.12 0.82
C ALA A 107 -14.89 2.41 1.85
N GLY A 108 -16.12 2.59 1.39
CA GLY A 108 -17.26 2.79 2.26
C GLY A 108 -18.59 2.69 1.52
N GLY A 109 -19.63 2.39 2.29
CA GLY A 109 -21.01 2.42 1.82
C GLY A 109 -21.45 3.82 1.41
N GLY A 110 -22.38 3.89 0.46
CA GLY A 110 -23.05 5.12 0.08
C GLY A 110 -23.97 5.64 1.18
N LYS A 111 -24.33 6.91 1.13
CA LYS A 111 -25.20 7.55 2.12
C LYS A 111 -26.55 6.81 2.30
N ASN A 112 -27.09 6.28 1.19
CA ASN A 112 -28.38 5.60 1.15
C ASN A 112 -28.20 4.09 0.81
N GLU A 113 -27.07 3.49 1.19
CA GLU A 113 -26.72 2.11 0.86
C GLU A 113 -27.83 1.12 1.21
N TRP A 114 -28.30 1.19 2.46
CA TRP A 114 -29.31 0.26 2.95
C TRP A 114 -30.63 0.35 2.19
N GLU A 115 -31.14 1.55 1.99
CA GLU A 115 -32.38 1.82 1.27
C GLU A 115 -32.28 1.37 -0.20
N LEU A 116 -31.14 1.60 -0.86
CA LEU A 116 -30.89 1.18 -2.22
C LEU A 116 -30.85 -0.35 -2.33
N ILE A 117 -30.19 -1.05 -1.41
CA ILE A 117 -30.14 -2.52 -1.39
C ILE A 117 -31.54 -3.11 -1.14
N GLN A 118 -32.32 -2.54 -0.21
CA GLN A 118 -33.69 -2.96 0.03
C GLN A 118 -34.59 -2.73 -1.19
N ALA A 119 -34.29 -1.73 -2.00
CA ALA A 119 -34.98 -1.45 -3.27
C ALA A 119 -34.52 -2.35 -4.43
N GLY A 120 -33.55 -3.26 -4.21
CA GLY A 120 -33.08 -4.24 -5.20
C GLY A 120 -31.77 -3.86 -5.89
N ALA A 121 -31.03 -2.86 -5.40
CA ALA A 121 -29.69 -2.57 -5.90
C ALA A 121 -28.70 -3.68 -5.54
N THR A 122 -27.65 -3.83 -6.35
CA THR A 122 -26.58 -4.81 -6.16
C THR A 122 -25.81 -4.53 -4.85
N ALA A 123 -25.82 -5.49 -3.93
CA ALA A 123 -25.06 -5.40 -2.68
C ALA A 123 -23.55 -5.53 -2.94
N PRO A 124 -22.70 -4.80 -2.19
CA PRO A 124 -21.25 -4.86 -2.32
C PRO A 124 -20.68 -6.11 -1.61
N THR A 125 -20.90 -7.29 -2.21
CA THR A 125 -20.26 -8.53 -1.76
C THR A 125 -18.75 -8.48 -2.01
N GLU A 126 -18.00 -9.44 -1.42
CA GLU A 126 -16.56 -9.55 -1.62
C GLU A 126 -16.19 -9.64 -3.11
N ASP A 127 -16.94 -10.44 -3.89
CA ASP A 127 -16.71 -10.60 -5.34
C ASP A 127 -16.95 -9.28 -6.08
N VAL A 128 -18.04 -8.56 -5.76
CA VAL A 128 -18.36 -7.26 -6.37
C VAL A 128 -17.27 -6.23 -6.05
N VAL A 129 -16.75 -6.22 -4.82
CA VAL A 129 -15.66 -5.31 -4.42
C VAL A 129 -14.36 -5.69 -5.12
N ALA A 130 -14.04 -6.99 -5.25
CA ALA A 130 -12.88 -7.47 -5.99
C ALA A 130 -12.95 -7.03 -7.47
N ASP A 131 -14.11 -7.15 -8.12
CA ASP A 131 -14.33 -6.64 -9.48
C ASP A 131 -14.10 -5.12 -9.57
N GLY A 132 -14.49 -4.37 -8.54
CA GLY A 132 -14.24 -2.94 -8.45
C GLY A 132 -12.75 -2.59 -8.38
N LEU A 133 -11.96 -3.38 -7.66
CA LEU A 133 -10.51 -3.22 -7.60
C LEU A 133 -9.86 -3.49 -8.97
N GLU A 134 -10.29 -4.53 -9.67
CA GLU A 134 -9.82 -4.80 -11.04
C GLU A 134 -10.26 -3.70 -12.02
N ALA A 135 -11.50 -3.21 -11.90
CA ALA A 135 -12.01 -2.10 -12.72
C ALA A 135 -11.22 -0.78 -12.53
N ALA A 136 -10.57 -0.58 -11.39
CA ALA A 136 -9.73 0.59 -11.11
C ALA A 136 -8.39 0.58 -11.88
N LYS A 137 -7.82 -0.60 -12.15
CA LYS A 137 -6.47 -0.74 -12.72
C LYS A 137 -6.25 -0.01 -14.05
N PRO A 138 -7.14 -0.06 -15.04
CA PRO A 138 -6.95 0.67 -16.31
C PRO A 138 -6.82 2.19 -16.11
N PHE A 139 -7.59 2.77 -15.21
CA PHE A 139 -7.54 4.20 -14.90
C PHE A 139 -6.24 4.57 -14.19
N ILE A 140 -5.82 3.77 -13.22
CA ILE A 140 -4.54 3.94 -12.52
C ILE A 140 -3.39 3.86 -13.51
N LYS A 141 -3.40 2.87 -14.42
CA LYS A 141 -2.37 2.71 -15.45
C LYS A 141 -2.30 3.95 -16.34
N ALA A 142 -3.42 4.43 -16.86
CA ALA A 142 -3.46 5.63 -17.71
C ALA A 142 -2.93 6.88 -17.00
N LEU A 143 -3.25 7.06 -15.70
CA LEU A 143 -2.74 8.16 -14.89
C LEU A 143 -1.23 8.05 -14.65
N CYS A 144 -0.71 6.85 -14.39
CA CYS A 144 0.73 6.62 -14.26
C CYS A 144 1.47 6.89 -15.58
N GLU A 145 0.97 6.40 -16.71
CA GLU A 145 1.56 6.63 -18.03
C GLU A 145 1.58 8.12 -18.40
N ALA A 146 0.52 8.86 -18.07
CA ALA A 146 0.49 10.31 -18.28
C ALA A 146 1.55 11.03 -17.43
N GLN A 147 1.72 10.64 -16.18
CA GLN A 147 2.74 11.19 -15.29
C GLN A 147 4.16 10.88 -15.79
N LEU A 148 4.42 9.65 -16.28
CA LEU A 148 5.71 9.28 -16.85
C LEU A 148 6.08 10.15 -18.05
N LYS A 149 5.14 10.42 -18.96
CA LYS A 149 5.36 11.32 -20.11
C LYS A 149 5.73 12.75 -19.71
N VAL A 150 5.19 13.24 -18.59
CA VAL A 150 5.57 14.55 -18.05
C VAL A 150 6.95 14.47 -17.39
N ALA A 151 7.19 13.41 -16.61
CA ALA A 151 8.46 13.19 -15.93
C ALA A 151 9.66 13.14 -16.91
N GLU A 152 9.52 12.50 -18.07
CA GLU A 152 10.54 12.47 -19.12
C GLU A 152 11.03 13.86 -19.53
N LYS A 153 10.18 14.87 -19.40
CA LYS A 153 10.48 16.26 -19.84
C LYS A 153 10.82 17.21 -18.69
N ALA A 154 10.35 16.92 -17.49
CA ALA A 154 10.33 17.87 -16.39
C ALA A 154 11.03 17.39 -15.12
N SER A 155 11.42 16.12 -15.01
CA SER A 155 12.10 15.62 -13.82
C SER A 155 13.46 16.28 -13.62
N LYS A 156 13.72 16.63 -12.36
CA LYS A 156 15.06 16.99 -11.91
C LYS A 156 15.90 15.73 -11.75
N GLU A 157 17.22 15.89 -11.82
CA GLU A 157 18.14 14.83 -11.44
C GLU A 157 17.91 14.42 -9.98
N THR A 158 17.88 13.11 -9.72
CA THR A 158 17.69 12.61 -8.36
C THR A 158 18.95 12.84 -7.55
N ALA A 159 18.82 13.61 -6.47
CA ALA A 159 19.92 13.85 -5.55
C ALA A 159 20.24 12.59 -4.72
N GLU A 160 21.48 12.48 -4.27
CA GLU A 160 21.89 11.44 -3.32
C GLU A 160 21.36 11.79 -1.92
N PHE A 161 20.76 10.80 -1.27
CA PHE A 161 20.27 10.92 0.10
C PHE A 161 20.90 9.83 0.98
N PRO A 162 21.28 10.16 2.22
CA PRO A 162 21.74 9.14 3.15
C PRO A 162 20.61 8.18 3.51
N LEU A 163 20.88 6.88 3.42
CA LEU A 163 19.93 5.83 3.77
C LEU A 163 20.35 5.19 5.11
N PHE A 164 19.40 5.08 6.01
CA PHE A 164 19.58 4.48 7.32
C PHE A 164 18.67 3.25 7.45
N LEU A 165 19.23 2.09 7.18
CA LEU A 165 18.51 0.83 7.33
C LEU A 165 18.36 0.49 8.81
N ASP A 166 17.29 -0.23 9.15
CA ASP A 166 17.03 -0.62 10.55
C ASP A 166 17.91 -1.79 11.01
N TYR A 167 18.48 -2.55 10.06
CA TYR A 167 19.38 -3.68 10.27
C TYR A 167 20.23 -3.92 9.01
N THR A 168 21.32 -4.64 9.16
CA THR A 168 22.19 -5.10 8.06
C THR A 168 21.72 -6.44 7.50
N ASP A 169 22.21 -6.80 6.30
CA ASP A 169 21.92 -8.11 5.70
C ASP A 169 22.49 -9.26 6.55
N GLU A 170 23.63 -9.06 7.22
CA GLU A 170 24.23 -10.05 8.13
C GLU A 170 23.35 -10.29 9.36
N GLU A 171 22.84 -9.23 9.98
CA GLU A 171 21.91 -9.33 11.11
C GLU A 171 20.61 -10.03 10.69
N TYR A 172 20.07 -9.69 9.52
CA TYR A 172 18.86 -10.36 8.99
C TYR A 172 19.10 -11.85 8.73
N ALA A 173 20.21 -12.21 8.08
CA ALA A 173 20.55 -13.60 7.79
C ALA A 173 20.71 -14.44 9.06
N ALA A 174 21.35 -13.88 10.11
CA ALA A 174 21.49 -14.56 11.39
C ALA A 174 20.14 -14.76 12.10
N VAL A 175 19.25 -13.77 12.04
CA VAL A 175 17.89 -13.87 12.58
C VAL A 175 17.07 -14.90 11.81
N GLU A 176 17.15 -14.90 10.49
CA GLU A 176 16.45 -15.85 9.62
C GLU A 176 16.93 -17.29 9.87
N GLU A 177 18.25 -17.53 9.93
CA GLU A 177 18.83 -18.83 10.23
C GLU A 177 18.36 -19.37 11.58
N TYR A 178 18.28 -18.51 12.60
CA TYR A 178 17.89 -18.94 13.96
C TYR A 178 16.39 -19.12 14.12
N ALA A 179 15.58 -18.23 13.56
CA ALA A 179 14.18 -18.05 13.94
C ALA A 179 13.16 -18.43 12.86
N ALA A 180 13.54 -18.66 11.60
CA ALA A 180 12.55 -18.85 10.52
C ALA A 180 11.56 -20.00 10.79
N GLU A 181 12.04 -21.19 11.13
CA GLU A 181 11.18 -22.34 11.42
C GLU A 181 10.35 -22.13 12.68
N LYS A 182 10.96 -21.55 13.74
CA LYS A 182 10.29 -21.31 15.01
C LYS A 182 9.16 -20.29 14.88
N VAL A 183 9.37 -19.21 14.11
CA VAL A 183 8.35 -18.20 13.80
C VAL A 183 7.22 -18.83 13.00
N ALA A 184 7.53 -19.63 11.97
CA ALA A 184 6.52 -20.32 11.18
C ALA A 184 5.62 -21.23 12.06
N GLN A 185 6.21 -21.97 13.01
CA GLN A 185 5.46 -22.80 13.95
C GLN A 185 4.66 -21.97 14.96
N ALA A 186 5.24 -20.91 15.53
CA ALA A 186 4.57 -20.04 16.49
C ALA A 186 3.32 -19.38 15.89
N LEU A 187 3.39 -19.00 14.60
CA LEU A 187 2.26 -18.41 13.86
C LEU A 187 1.09 -19.37 13.61
N LEU A 188 1.27 -20.68 13.80
CA LEU A 188 0.21 -21.69 13.73
C LEU A 188 -0.60 -21.79 15.02
N THR A 189 -0.17 -21.17 16.09
CA THR A 189 -0.84 -21.24 17.39
C THR A 189 -2.25 -20.64 17.29
N GLU A 190 -3.25 -21.43 17.73
CA GLU A 190 -4.64 -20.99 17.76
C GLU A 190 -4.88 -19.89 18.80
N GLY A 191 -5.70 -18.92 18.42
CA GLY A 191 -6.06 -17.79 19.29
C GLY A 191 -4.99 -16.67 19.30
N LYS A 192 -5.46 -15.44 19.20
CA LYS A 192 -4.59 -14.27 19.04
C LYS A 192 -3.56 -14.14 20.18
N LEU A 193 -4.04 -14.18 21.43
CA LEU A 193 -3.17 -13.96 22.59
C LEU A 193 -2.11 -15.05 22.73
N ALA A 194 -2.47 -16.32 22.54
CA ALA A 194 -1.52 -17.43 22.62
C ALA A 194 -0.48 -17.36 21.49
N ARG A 195 -0.89 -16.98 20.29
CA ARG A 195 0.00 -16.77 19.15
C ARG A 195 0.97 -15.63 19.39
N ASP A 196 0.50 -14.49 19.87
CA ASP A 196 1.36 -13.33 20.18
C ASP A 196 2.39 -13.72 21.23
N GLN A 197 2.01 -14.46 22.29
CA GLN A 197 2.91 -14.97 23.31
C GLN A 197 3.94 -15.97 22.74
N ALA A 198 3.53 -16.86 21.84
CA ALA A 198 4.45 -17.81 21.21
C ALA A 198 5.49 -17.10 20.32
N VAL A 199 5.09 -16.10 19.54
CA VAL A 199 6.01 -15.29 18.73
C VAL A 199 6.97 -14.47 19.61
N ASP A 200 6.46 -13.87 20.68
CA ASP A 200 7.29 -13.12 21.63
C ASP A 200 8.33 -14.02 22.32
N ALA A 201 7.97 -15.25 22.70
CA ALA A 201 8.90 -16.23 23.26
C ALA A 201 10.06 -16.55 22.29
N VAL A 202 9.75 -16.78 21.01
CA VAL A 202 10.77 -16.99 19.97
C VAL A 202 11.69 -15.78 19.81
N LYS A 203 11.13 -14.57 19.87
CA LYS A 203 11.91 -13.32 19.79
C LYS A 203 12.89 -13.18 20.95
N GLU A 204 12.45 -13.44 22.20
CA GLU A 204 13.33 -13.36 23.36
C GLU A 204 14.42 -14.43 23.32
N GLU A 205 14.10 -15.65 22.90
CA GLU A 205 15.08 -16.73 22.72
C GLU A 205 16.13 -16.37 21.67
N MET A 206 15.71 -15.81 20.53
CA MET A 206 16.60 -15.34 19.47
C MET A 206 17.53 -14.22 19.97
N LEU A 207 16.99 -13.25 20.70
CA LEU A 207 17.80 -12.17 21.27
C LEU A 207 18.87 -12.73 22.23
N GLY A 208 18.50 -13.66 23.12
CA GLY A 208 19.46 -14.32 24.01
C GLY A 208 20.59 -15.04 23.28
N ALA A 209 20.25 -15.69 22.14
CA ALA A 209 21.24 -16.44 21.36
C ALA A 209 22.17 -15.54 20.51
N LEU A 210 21.67 -14.41 20.02
CA LEU A 210 22.41 -13.58 19.06
C LEU A 210 23.10 -12.35 19.68
N THR A 211 22.78 -12.00 20.92
CA THR A 211 23.36 -10.81 21.59
C THR A 211 24.88 -10.88 21.70
N GLU A 212 25.47 -12.07 21.94
CA GLU A 212 26.93 -12.21 22.01
C GLU A 212 27.59 -12.01 20.63
N ARG A 213 26.93 -12.44 19.56
CA ARG A 213 27.43 -12.27 18.19
C ARG A 213 27.28 -10.83 17.68
N PHE A 214 26.21 -10.14 18.10
CA PHE A 214 25.90 -8.77 17.70
C PHE A 214 25.74 -7.86 18.92
N PRO A 215 26.81 -7.51 19.61
CA PRO A 215 26.76 -6.63 20.79
C PRO A 215 26.23 -5.26 20.36
N GLU A 216 25.34 -4.66 21.15
CA GLU A 216 24.68 -3.37 20.93
C GLU A 216 23.66 -3.33 19.75
N SER A 217 23.43 -4.44 19.06
CA SER A 217 22.49 -4.53 17.92
C SER A 217 21.08 -4.98 18.28
N GLU A 218 20.69 -4.98 19.54
CA GLU A 218 19.36 -5.47 19.98
C GLU A 218 18.21 -4.85 19.19
N LYS A 219 18.27 -3.54 18.92
CA LYS A 219 17.27 -2.82 18.13
C LYS A 219 17.20 -3.31 16.68
N ALA A 220 18.36 -3.57 16.08
CA ALA A 220 18.47 -4.07 14.72
C ALA A 220 17.96 -5.52 14.61
N LEU A 221 18.33 -6.39 15.57
CA LEU A 221 17.82 -7.77 15.64
C LEU A 221 16.29 -7.81 15.79
N LYS A 222 15.71 -6.95 16.64
CA LYS A 222 14.25 -6.81 16.77
C LYS A 222 13.59 -6.35 15.48
N ALA A 223 14.21 -5.43 14.73
CA ALA A 223 13.70 -4.98 13.46
C ALA A 223 13.78 -6.06 12.37
N ALA A 224 14.89 -6.82 12.33
CA ALA A 224 15.08 -7.97 11.45
C ALA A 224 14.05 -9.06 11.75
N PHE A 225 13.82 -9.40 13.02
CA PHE A 225 12.81 -10.36 13.46
C PHE A 225 11.40 -9.96 12.99
N ARG A 226 11.02 -8.70 13.16
CA ARG A 226 9.73 -8.18 12.66
C ARG A 226 9.61 -8.29 11.14
N SER A 227 10.69 -8.10 10.42
CA SER A 227 10.71 -8.26 8.96
C SER A 227 10.55 -9.72 8.55
N LEU A 228 11.20 -10.65 9.25
CA LEU A 228 11.04 -12.10 9.07
C LEU A 228 9.60 -12.54 9.35
N GLU A 229 9.01 -12.10 10.46
CA GLU A 229 7.61 -12.39 10.82
C GLU A 229 6.64 -11.94 9.71
N LYS A 230 6.79 -10.69 9.24
CA LYS A 230 5.99 -10.17 8.13
C LYS A 230 6.16 -10.96 6.84
N ALA A 231 7.39 -11.34 6.51
CA ALA A 231 7.67 -12.14 5.31
C ALA A 231 7.03 -13.54 5.42
N THR A 232 7.10 -14.17 6.59
CA THR A 232 6.50 -15.47 6.86
C THR A 232 4.99 -15.43 6.72
N ILE A 233 4.31 -14.44 7.36
CA ILE A 233 2.86 -14.26 7.25
C ILE A 233 2.46 -14.02 5.79
N ARG A 234 3.16 -13.11 5.10
CA ARG A 234 2.84 -12.78 3.71
C ARG A 234 3.01 -13.98 2.78
N ASN A 235 4.10 -14.71 2.89
CA ASN A 235 4.36 -15.90 2.09
C ASN A 235 3.28 -16.97 2.33
N ARG A 236 2.88 -17.15 3.57
CA ARG A 236 1.84 -18.05 3.96
C ARG A 236 0.49 -17.67 3.35
N THR A 237 0.09 -16.41 3.49
CA THR A 237 -1.16 -15.90 2.92
C THR A 237 -1.21 -16.05 1.39
N LEU A 238 -0.08 -15.81 0.69
CA LEU A 238 -0.04 -15.85 -0.77
C LEU A 238 0.08 -17.27 -1.35
N ARG A 239 0.66 -18.22 -0.61
CA ARG A 239 0.95 -19.59 -1.12
C ARG A 239 0.05 -20.66 -0.56
N GLU A 240 -0.45 -20.48 0.63
CA GLU A 240 -1.23 -21.49 1.36
C GLU A 240 -2.72 -21.13 1.46
N GLU A 241 -3.14 -20.02 0.85
CA GLU A 241 -4.54 -19.55 0.84
C GLU A 241 -5.14 -19.38 2.24
N ILE A 242 -4.36 -18.88 3.21
CA ILE A 242 -4.76 -18.70 4.61
C ILE A 242 -4.97 -17.22 4.90
#